data_d6121a72ccfb3e0565fb76d8178dbea1
#
_entry.id   d6121a72ccfb3e0565fb76d8178dbea1
#
_cell.length_a   1.000
_cell.length_b   1.000
_cell.length_c   1.000
_cell.angle_alpha   90.00
_cell.angle_beta   90.00
_cell.angle_gamma   90.00
#
_symmetry.space_group_name_H-M   'P 1'
#
loop_
_entity.id
_entity.type
_entity.pdbx_description
1 polymer ?
#
loop_
_entity_poly.entity_id
_entity_poly.type
_entity_poly.pdbx_seq_one_letter_code
_entity_poly.pdbx_strand_id
1 'polypeptide(L)'
;MRLFLVRHGQTHANVARQLDTAVPGVDLTDEGRAQARALADRLGGEDLGAIYTSDLVRTQQTAAPLADLLGLELVVLPGLREIQAGDYEMSTEWQPYIDAVTRWRDDPAHTIPGGDSGAAFMQRYDAAIARIASDGHESAVAVSHGAAMRVWCSASLGLPADFFDGRRLDNAHVVTLEGDPEVGWRLLAWGDEPVTHG
;
A
#
# COMPACT_ATOMS: atom_id res chain seq x y z
N MET A 1 -1.84 -13.19 12.17
CA MET A 1 -0.86 -13.30 11.08
C MET A 1 0.11 -12.15 11.09
N ARG A 2 1.27 -12.26 10.41
CA ARG A 2 2.15 -11.12 10.12
C ARG A 2 1.92 -10.66 8.68
N LEU A 3 1.64 -9.36 8.50
CA LEU A 3 1.38 -8.76 7.20
C LEU A 3 2.46 -7.72 6.87
N PHE A 4 3.14 -7.92 5.76
CA PHE A 4 4.08 -6.95 5.18
C PHE A 4 3.35 -6.16 4.09
N LEU A 5 2.92 -4.94 4.42
CA LEU A 5 2.40 -4.01 3.43
C LEU A 5 3.58 -3.30 2.75
N VAL A 6 3.64 -3.36 1.44
CA VAL A 6 4.75 -2.82 0.65
C VAL A 6 4.25 -1.76 -0.31
N ARG A 7 4.86 -0.58 -0.28
CA ARG A 7 4.65 0.39 -1.35
C ARG A 7 5.40 -0.08 -2.60
N HIS A 8 4.77 0.00 -3.78
CA HIS A 8 5.42 -0.34 -5.05
C HIS A 8 6.73 0.42 -5.28
N GLY A 9 7.62 -0.12 -6.11
CA GLY A 9 8.87 0.51 -6.54
C GLY A 9 8.64 1.80 -7.34
N GLN A 10 9.72 2.56 -7.55
CA GLN A 10 9.65 3.84 -8.28
C GLN A 10 9.12 3.66 -9.70
N THR A 11 8.21 4.56 -10.11
CA THR A 11 7.64 4.63 -11.46
C THR A 11 8.02 5.92 -12.16
N HIS A 12 7.82 5.97 -13.48
CA HIS A 12 7.99 7.21 -14.26
C HIS A 12 7.06 8.33 -13.78
N ALA A 13 5.83 7.99 -13.33
CA ALA A 13 4.92 8.98 -12.73
C ALA A 13 5.45 9.53 -11.41
N ASN A 14 6.10 8.70 -10.57
CA ASN A 14 6.75 9.19 -9.35
C ASN A 14 7.87 10.19 -9.66
N VAL A 15 8.69 9.94 -10.68
CA VAL A 15 9.74 10.86 -11.13
C VAL A 15 9.15 12.17 -11.64
N ALA A 16 8.07 12.07 -12.43
CA ALA A 16 7.34 13.22 -12.97
C ALA A 16 6.45 13.93 -11.93
N ARG A 17 6.32 13.37 -10.72
CA ARG A 17 5.41 13.84 -9.66
C ARG A 17 3.95 13.90 -10.11
N GLN A 18 3.51 12.89 -10.85
CA GLN A 18 2.14 12.78 -11.33
C GLN A 18 1.32 11.81 -10.44
N LEU A 19 0.03 12.13 -10.29
CA LEU A 19 -0.95 11.25 -9.67
C LEU A 19 -1.35 10.17 -10.68
N ASP A 20 -0.74 8.99 -10.60
CA ASP A 20 -1.05 7.85 -11.47
C ASP A 20 -1.80 6.81 -10.65
N THR A 21 -3.12 6.79 -10.74
CA THR A 21 -3.99 5.94 -9.92
C THR A 21 -4.88 5.01 -10.73
N ALA A 22 -5.04 5.28 -12.03
CA ALA A 22 -5.86 4.49 -12.94
C ALA A 22 -5.16 3.20 -13.39
N VAL A 23 -5.94 2.15 -13.67
CA VAL A 23 -5.46 0.89 -14.25
C VAL A 23 -5.22 1.09 -15.76
N PRO A 24 -4.14 0.56 -16.31
CA PRO A 24 -3.12 -0.32 -15.73
C PRO A 24 -2.02 0.43 -14.95
N GLY A 25 -1.94 1.74 -15.03
CA GLY A 25 -0.86 2.57 -14.51
C GLY A 25 0.43 2.45 -15.34
N VAL A 26 1.48 3.15 -14.90
CA VAL A 26 2.78 3.14 -15.58
C VAL A 26 3.74 2.14 -14.95
N ASP A 27 4.72 1.71 -15.76
CA ASP A 27 5.76 0.77 -15.38
C ASP A 27 6.75 1.32 -14.35
N LEU A 28 7.46 0.40 -13.68
CA LEU A 28 8.63 0.74 -12.88
C LEU A 28 9.75 1.33 -13.75
N THR A 29 10.50 2.28 -13.17
CA THR A 29 11.80 2.70 -13.71
C THR A 29 12.84 1.60 -13.48
N ASP A 30 14.04 1.78 -14.02
CA ASP A 30 15.18 0.89 -13.73
C ASP A 30 15.51 0.91 -12.22
N GLU A 31 15.42 2.07 -11.58
CA GLU A 31 15.54 2.20 -10.12
C GLU A 31 14.43 1.42 -9.40
N GLY A 32 13.17 1.54 -9.85
CA GLY A 32 12.06 0.77 -9.29
C GLY A 32 12.25 -0.74 -9.42
N ARG A 33 12.84 -1.21 -10.52
CA ARG A 33 13.19 -2.62 -10.71
C ARG A 33 14.34 -3.05 -9.79
N ALA A 34 15.31 -2.16 -9.52
CA ALA A 34 16.38 -2.41 -8.55
C ALA A 34 15.80 -2.50 -7.13
N GLN A 35 14.88 -1.60 -6.77
CA GLN A 35 14.15 -1.63 -5.50
C GLN A 35 13.33 -2.92 -5.33
N ALA A 36 12.69 -3.41 -6.38
CA ALA A 36 11.96 -4.68 -6.36
C ALA A 36 12.88 -5.88 -6.07
N ARG A 37 14.08 -5.91 -6.64
CA ARG A 37 15.08 -6.96 -6.34
C ARG A 37 15.58 -6.86 -4.89
N ALA A 38 15.91 -5.66 -4.42
CA ALA A 38 16.33 -5.44 -3.03
C ALA A 38 15.23 -5.84 -2.02
N LEU A 39 13.95 -5.61 -2.38
CA LEU A 39 12.81 -6.10 -1.59
C LEU A 39 12.80 -7.64 -1.53
N ALA A 40 13.05 -8.32 -2.64
CA ALA A 40 13.12 -9.78 -2.68
C ALA A 40 14.27 -10.30 -1.81
N ASP A 41 15.44 -9.67 -1.85
CA ASP A 41 16.58 -10.04 -0.98
C ASP A 41 16.24 -9.83 0.50
N ARG A 42 15.53 -8.74 0.83
CA ARG A 42 15.12 -8.41 2.21
C ARG A 42 14.10 -9.39 2.78
N LEU A 43 13.07 -9.74 2.01
CA LEU A 43 11.95 -10.57 2.46
C LEU A 43 12.08 -12.05 2.11
N GLY A 44 13.06 -12.43 1.29
CA GLY A 44 13.25 -13.80 0.84
C GLY A 44 13.64 -14.80 1.95
N GLY A 45 14.05 -14.30 3.12
CA GLY A 45 14.31 -15.12 4.32
C GLY A 45 13.12 -15.26 5.27
N GLU A 46 12.01 -14.56 5.00
CA GLU A 46 10.77 -14.67 5.79
C GLU A 46 9.97 -15.90 5.34
N ASP A 47 9.26 -16.52 6.28
CA ASP A 47 8.39 -17.66 5.98
C ASP A 47 7.04 -17.17 5.43
N LEU A 48 7.03 -16.80 4.15
CA LEU A 48 5.88 -16.20 3.47
C LEU A 48 5.01 -17.26 2.81
N GLY A 49 3.74 -17.30 3.17
CA GLY A 49 2.75 -18.21 2.58
C GLY A 49 2.09 -17.69 1.30
N ALA A 50 2.06 -16.38 1.09
CA ALA A 50 1.42 -15.78 -0.09
C ALA A 50 1.92 -14.36 -0.39
N ILE A 51 1.76 -13.94 -1.66
CA ILE A 51 2.08 -12.59 -2.13
C ILE A 51 0.87 -12.03 -2.88
N TYR A 52 0.35 -10.92 -2.39
CA TYR A 52 -0.79 -10.20 -2.94
C TYR A 52 -0.36 -8.89 -3.58
N THR A 53 -1.04 -8.50 -4.65
CA THR A 53 -0.78 -7.22 -5.35
C THR A 53 -2.09 -6.54 -5.69
N SER A 54 -2.07 -5.22 -5.90
CA SER A 54 -3.15 -4.62 -6.68
C SER A 54 -3.04 -5.05 -8.15
N ASP A 55 -4.02 -4.67 -8.95
CA ASP A 55 -4.01 -4.92 -10.39
C ASP A 55 -3.32 -3.82 -11.22
N LEU A 56 -2.65 -2.84 -10.55
CA LEU A 56 -1.78 -1.91 -11.25
C LEU A 56 -0.43 -2.56 -11.53
N VAL A 57 0.06 -2.39 -12.75
CA VAL A 57 1.25 -3.08 -13.27
C VAL A 57 2.48 -2.93 -12.37
N ARG A 58 2.69 -1.75 -11.79
CA ARG A 58 3.82 -1.46 -10.91
C ARG A 58 3.87 -2.31 -9.64
N THR A 59 2.71 -2.71 -9.08
CA THR A 59 2.67 -3.57 -7.89
C THR A 59 3.06 -5.00 -8.23
N GLN A 60 2.60 -5.50 -9.36
CA GLN A 60 2.95 -6.83 -9.86
C GLN A 60 4.44 -6.90 -10.21
N GLN A 61 4.97 -5.88 -10.90
CA GLN A 61 6.40 -5.78 -11.21
C GLN A 61 7.27 -5.67 -9.95
N THR A 62 6.77 -5.03 -8.88
CA THR A 62 7.48 -4.94 -7.61
C THR A 62 7.51 -6.29 -6.89
N ALA A 63 6.42 -7.05 -6.97
CA ALA A 63 6.29 -8.35 -6.31
C ALA A 63 7.00 -9.49 -7.06
N ALA A 64 7.14 -9.38 -8.38
CA ALA A 64 7.61 -10.47 -9.23
C ALA A 64 8.95 -11.07 -8.79
N PRO A 65 10.03 -10.30 -8.49
CA PRO A 65 11.29 -10.90 -8.06
C PRO A 65 11.19 -11.72 -6.78
N LEU A 66 10.33 -11.31 -5.82
CA LEU A 66 10.10 -12.06 -4.59
C LEU A 66 9.28 -13.32 -4.87
N ALA A 67 8.27 -13.24 -5.73
CA ALA A 67 7.47 -14.38 -6.15
C ALA A 67 8.33 -15.45 -6.85
N ASP A 68 9.19 -15.03 -7.77
CA ASP A 68 10.13 -15.91 -8.48
C ASP A 68 11.11 -16.59 -7.50
N LEU A 69 11.65 -15.82 -6.53
CA LEU A 69 12.59 -16.33 -5.53
C LEU A 69 11.97 -17.42 -4.64
N LEU A 70 10.70 -17.24 -4.26
CA LEU A 70 10.00 -18.14 -3.33
C LEU A 70 9.18 -19.24 -4.05
N GLY A 71 9.04 -19.16 -5.37
CA GLY A 71 8.19 -20.08 -6.13
C GLY A 71 6.69 -19.89 -5.83
N LEU A 72 6.27 -18.67 -5.46
CA LEU A 72 4.89 -18.33 -5.15
C LEU A 72 4.21 -17.63 -6.34
N GLU A 73 2.93 -17.87 -6.53
CA GLU A 73 2.11 -17.13 -7.50
C GLU A 73 1.63 -15.79 -6.90
N LEU A 74 1.46 -14.78 -7.77
CA LEU A 74 0.88 -13.51 -7.38
C LEU A 74 -0.64 -13.61 -7.34
N VAL A 75 -1.23 -13.25 -6.21
CA VAL A 75 -2.69 -13.13 -6.05
C VAL A 75 -3.08 -11.67 -6.25
N VAL A 76 -3.85 -11.38 -7.32
CA VAL A 76 -4.25 -10.02 -7.64
C VAL A 76 -5.54 -9.66 -6.92
N LEU A 77 -5.49 -8.63 -6.08
CA LEU A 77 -6.63 -8.09 -5.33
C LEU A 77 -6.85 -6.61 -5.69
N PRO A 78 -7.85 -6.28 -6.54
CA PRO A 78 -8.14 -4.89 -6.91
C PRO A 78 -8.44 -3.97 -5.72
N GLY A 79 -8.87 -4.53 -4.59
CA GLY A 79 -9.08 -3.76 -3.35
C GLY A 79 -7.82 -3.10 -2.80
N LEU A 80 -6.61 -3.56 -3.17
CA LEU A 80 -5.32 -2.98 -2.78
C LEU A 80 -4.89 -1.78 -3.64
N ARG A 81 -5.72 -1.32 -4.61
CA ARG A 81 -5.41 -0.17 -5.46
C ARG A 81 -5.14 1.10 -4.66
N GLU A 82 -4.43 2.04 -5.32
CA GLU A 82 -4.31 3.41 -4.83
C GLU A 82 -5.69 4.07 -4.70
N ILE A 83 -5.77 5.12 -3.92
CA ILE A 83 -6.93 6.00 -3.86
C ILE A 83 -7.10 6.65 -5.22
N GLN A 84 -8.28 6.51 -5.82
CA GLN A 84 -8.55 7.04 -7.15
C GLN A 84 -8.52 8.56 -7.15
N ALA A 85 -7.65 9.13 -7.97
CA ALA A 85 -7.50 10.58 -8.07
C ALA A 85 -8.62 11.26 -8.86
N GLY A 86 -9.41 10.49 -9.63
CA GLY A 86 -10.53 11.01 -10.40
C GLY A 86 -10.09 12.11 -11.37
N ASP A 87 -10.69 13.31 -11.25
CA ASP A 87 -10.40 14.45 -12.12
C ASP A 87 -8.97 14.98 -11.95
N TYR A 88 -8.25 14.56 -10.90
CA TYR A 88 -6.84 14.89 -10.67
C TYR A 88 -5.86 13.88 -11.26
N GLU A 89 -6.34 12.88 -12.01
CA GLU A 89 -5.48 11.87 -12.62
C GLU A 89 -4.41 12.51 -13.49
N MET A 90 -3.16 12.03 -13.36
CA MET A 90 -1.95 12.55 -14.01
C MET A 90 -1.59 14.01 -13.68
N SER A 91 -2.27 14.66 -12.74
CA SER A 91 -1.93 16.01 -12.27
C SER A 91 -0.58 16.00 -11.53
N THR A 92 0.16 17.09 -11.66
CA THR A 92 1.33 17.40 -10.83
C THR A 92 0.98 18.32 -9.65
N GLU A 93 -0.24 18.83 -9.60
CA GLU A 93 -0.78 19.62 -8.49
C GLU A 93 -1.47 18.67 -7.50
N TRP A 94 -0.74 18.26 -6.49
CA TRP A 94 -1.23 17.27 -5.52
C TRP A 94 -2.12 17.85 -4.43
N GLN A 95 -2.04 19.17 -4.18
CA GLN A 95 -2.69 19.77 -3.01
C GLN A 95 -4.21 19.54 -2.99
N PRO A 96 -4.97 19.72 -4.09
CA PRO A 96 -6.41 19.46 -4.09
C PRO A 96 -6.76 18.01 -3.75
N TYR A 97 -5.95 17.06 -4.24
CA TYR A 97 -6.11 15.65 -3.92
C TYR A 97 -5.80 15.35 -2.43
N ILE A 98 -4.69 15.91 -1.92
CA ILE A 98 -4.30 15.75 -0.50
C ILE A 98 -5.37 16.34 0.42
N ASP A 99 -5.90 17.52 0.10
CA ASP A 99 -6.96 18.18 0.88
C ASP A 99 -8.23 17.32 0.92
N ALA A 100 -8.63 16.74 -0.23
CA ALA A 100 -9.79 15.87 -0.30
C ALA A 100 -9.60 14.59 0.54
N VAL A 101 -8.43 13.94 0.45
CA VAL A 101 -8.10 12.76 1.25
C VAL A 101 -8.01 13.08 2.76
N THR A 102 -7.41 14.21 3.11
CA THR A 102 -7.28 14.63 4.52
C THR A 102 -8.64 14.88 5.15
N ARG A 103 -9.60 15.40 4.38
CA ARG A 103 -10.97 15.65 4.83
C ARG A 103 -11.70 14.37 5.26
N TRP A 104 -11.32 13.22 4.75
CA TRP A 104 -11.95 11.94 5.10
C TRP A 104 -11.88 11.58 6.58
N ARG A 105 -10.96 12.20 7.33
CA ARG A 105 -10.89 12.03 8.78
C ARG A 105 -12.18 12.51 9.48
N ASP A 106 -12.73 13.63 9.02
CA ASP A 106 -13.90 14.26 9.62
C ASP A 106 -15.19 13.99 8.82
N ASP A 107 -15.05 13.72 7.52
CA ASP A 107 -16.15 13.47 6.56
C ASP A 107 -15.80 12.32 5.61
N PRO A 108 -15.96 11.05 6.06
CA PRO A 108 -15.66 9.89 5.21
C PRO A 108 -16.53 9.79 3.95
N ALA A 109 -17.66 10.48 3.90
CA ALA A 109 -18.54 10.53 2.73
C ALA A 109 -18.05 11.51 1.66
N HIS A 110 -17.11 12.40 2.00
CA HIS A 110 -16.52 13.31 1.03
C HIS A 110 -15.89 12.54 -0.13
N THR A 111 -16.20 12.97 -1.36
CA THR A 111 -15.75 12.29 -2.58
C THR A 111 -14.71 13.15 -3.31
N ILE A 112 -13.60 12.54 -3.70
CA ILE A 112 -12.69 13.16 -4.68
C ILE A 112 -13.48 13.32 -5.99
N PRO A 113 -13.51 14.48 -6.62
CA PRO A 113 -14.21 14.67 -7.90
C PRO A 113 -13.82 13.58 -8.92
N GLY A 114 -14.78 12.79 -9.39
CA GLY A 114 -14.53 11.66 -10.30
C GLY A 114 -13.81 10.45 -9.69
N GLY A 115 -13.48 10.48 -8.39
CA GLY A 115 -12.69 9.45 -7.71
C GLY A 115 -13.39 8.79 -6.53
N ASP A 116 -12.61 8.29 -5.57
CA ASP A 116 -13.10 7.60 -4.36
C ASP A 116 -13.72 8.57 -3.35
N SER A 117 -14.68 8.06 -2.54
CA SER A 117 -14.95 8.60 -1.20
C SER A 117 -14.13 7.84 -0.16
N GLY A 118 -13.91 8.45 1.01
CA GLY A 118 -13.21 7.79 2.11
C GLY A 118 -13.88 6.49 2.54
N ALA A 119 -15.21 6.48 2.61
CA ALA A 119 -15.97 5.28 2.97
C ALA A 119 -15.81 4.16 1.92
N ALA A 120 -15.89 4.48 0.63
CA ALA A 120 -15.72 3.49 -0.44
C ALA A 120 -14.28 2.94 -0.48
N PHE A 121 -13.29 3.81 -0.31
CA PHE A 121 -11.89 3.40 -0.20
C PHE A 121 -11.68 2.43 0.96
N MET A 122 -12.10 2.81 2.18
CA MET A 122 -11.93 1.95 3.37
C MET A 122 -12.63 0.61 3.18
N GLN A 123 -13.89 0.61 2.71
CA GLN A 123 -14.65 -0.63 2.48
C GLN A 123 -13.91 -1.60 1.55
N ARG A 124 -13.37 -1.12 0.41
CA ARG A 124 -12.68 -2.00 -0.53
C ARG A 124 -11.33 -2.48 -0.01
N TYR A 125 -10.61 -1.61 0.72
CA TYR A 125 -9.29 -1.96 1.26
C TYR A 125 -9.42 -2.95 2.42
N ASP A 126 -10.36 -2.72 3.35
CA ASP A 126 -10.70 -3.65 4.43
C ASP A 126 -11.12 -5.02 3.90
N ALA A 127 -11.93 -5.06 2.84
CA ALA A 127 -12.32 -6.30 2.20
C ALA A 127 -11.11 -7.06 1.62
N ALA A 128 -10.13 -6.36 1.06
CA ALA A 128 -8.90 -6.97 0.57
C ALA A 128 -8.04 -7.52 1.72
N ILE A 129 -7.89 -6.76 2.81
CA ILE A 129 -7.15 -7.21 3.99
C ILE A 129 -7.85 -8.40 4.67
N ALA A 130 -9.18 -8.37 4.77
CA ALA A 130 -9.96 -9.49 5.31
C ALA A 130 -9.80 -10.75 4.45
N ARG A 131 -9.75 -10.61 3.12
CA ARG A 131 -9.47 -11.72 2.21
C ARG A 131 -8.08 -12.30 2.44
N ILE A 132 -7.04 -11.48 2.58
CA ILE A 132 -5.68 -11.92 2.89
C ILE A 132 -5.64 -12.70 4.19
N ALA A 133 -6.31 -12.21 5.23
CA ALA A 133 -6.36 -12.89 6.52
C ALA A 133 -7.13 -14.22 6.46
N SER A 134 -8.21 -14.28 5.67
CA SER A 134 -9.04 -15.49 5.53
C SER A 134 -8.34 -16.62 4.76
N ASP A 135 -7.29 -16.35 4.00
CA ASP A 135 -6.52 -17.38 3.30
C ASP A 135 -5.65 -18.22 4.28
N GLY A 136 -5.53 -17.81 5.55
CA GLY A 136 -5.02 -18.63 6.65
C GLY A 136 -3.49 -18.75 6.70
N HIS A 137 -2.74 -17.91 6.00
CA HIS A 137 -1.29 -17.89 6.07
C HIS A 137 -0.79 -17.24 7.37
N GLU A 138 0.29 -17.77 7.96
CA GLU A 138 0.91 -17.16 9.14
C GLU A 138 1.57 -15.82 8.82
N SER A 139 2.10 -15.69 7.59
CA SER A 139 2.62 -14.44 7.09
C SER A 139 2.40 -14.26 5.60
N ALA A 140 2.24 -13.00 5.16
CA ALA A 140 2.02 -12.66 3.76
C ALA A 140 2.56 -11.27 3.42
N VAL A 141 2.84 -11.07 2.14
CA VAL A 141 3.17 -9.75 1.57
C VAL A 141 1.98 -9.22 0.78
N ALA A 142 1.70 -7.92 0.91
CA ALA A 142 0.71 -7.23 0.08
C ALA A 142 1.34 -5.96 -0.52
N VAL A 143 1.57 -5.95 -1.83
CA VAL A 143 2.14 -4.80 -2.54
C VAL A 143 1.02 -3.85 -2.96
N SER A 144 1.07 -2.63 -2.45
CA SER A 144 0.07 -1.60 -2.58
C SER A 144 0.71 -0.24 -2.88
N HIS A 145 0.11 0.86 -2.43
CA HIS A 145 0.42 2.22 -2.84
C HIS A 145 0.55 3.19 -1.66
N GLY A 146 1.18 4.33 -1.91
CA GLY A 146 1.60 5.24 -0.85
C GLY A 146 0.47 5.88 -0.06
N ALA A 147 -0.52 6.48 -0.74
CA ALA A 147 -1.64 7.14 -0.06
C ALA A 147 -2.59 6.11 0.55
N ALA A 148 -2.90 5.02 -0.18
CA ALA A 148 -3.73 3.93 0.30
C ALA A 148 -3.21 3.34 1.62
N MET A 149 -1.92 2.99 1.68
CA MET A 149 -1.31 2.45 2.89
C MET A 149 -1.35 3.45 4.05
N ARG A 150 -1.04 4.73 3.82
CA ARG A 150 -1.08 5.76 4.87
C ARG A 150 -2.47 5.95 5.44
N VAL A 151 -3.48 6.08 4.58
CA VAL A 151 -4.87 6.30 5.01
C VAL A 151 -5.40 5.08 5.75
N TRP A 152 -5.20 3.88 5.19
CA TRP A 152 -5.68 2.66 5.82
C TRP A 152 -4.98 2.41 7.16
N CYS A 153 -3.65 2.51 7.24
CA CYS A 153 -2.93 2.35 8.50
C CYS A 153 -3.34 3.39 9.54
N SER A 154 -3.53 4.66 9.14
CA SER A 154 -3.99 5.70 10.06
C SER A 154 -5.31 5.35 10.72
N ALA A 155 -6.29 4.92 9.91
CA ALA A 155 -7.62 4.58 10.39
C ALA A 155 -7.64 3.28 11.19
N SER A 156 -7.06 2.20 10.64
CA SER A 156 -7.15 0.85 11.22
C SER A 156 -6.28 0.65 12.45
N LEU A 157 -5.21 1.46 12.62
CA LEU A 157 -4.31 1.39 13.77
C LEU A 157 -4.56 2.52 14.78
N GLY A 158 -5.51 3.43 14.50
CA GLY A 158 -5.76 4.59 15.35
C GLY A 158 -4.54 5.50 15.51
N LEU A 159 -3.71 5.65 14.46
CA LEU A 159 -2.49 6.43 14.52
C LEU A 159 -2.80 7.92 14.71
N PRO A 160 -2.03 8.64 15.55
CA PRO A 160 -2.24 10.07 15.73
C PRO A 160 -1.93 10.84 14.44
N ALA A 161 -2.48 12.05 14.34
CA ALA A 161 -2.39 12.86 13.11
C ALA A 161 -0.94 13.17 12.71
N ASP A 162 -0.08 13.37 13.71
CA ASP A 162 1.34 13.68 13.58
C ASP A 162 2.24 12.44 13.41
N PHE A 163 1.67 11.24 13.42
CA PHE A 163 2.46 10.00 13.27
C PHE A 163 3.34 10.03 12.04
N PHE A 164 2.85 10.61 10.94
CA PHE A 164 3.58 10.66 9.67
C PHE A 164 4.55 11.85 9.55
N ASP A 165 4.60 12.75 10.56
CA ASP A 165 5.52 13.87 10.55
C ASP A 165 6.96 13.33 10.64
N GLY A 166 7.73 13.60 9.60
CA GLY A 166 9.09 13.06 9.45
C GLY A 166 9.20 11.59 9.06
N ARG A 167 8.10 10.82 9.10
CA ARG A 167 8.10 9.41 8.67
C ARG A 167 7.75 9.29 7.18
N ARG A 168 8.75 8.95 6.41
CA ARG A 168 8.57 8.73 4.97
C ARG A 168 8.01 7.32 4.73
N LEU A 169 7.30 7.19 3.61
CA LEU A 169 6.95 5.91 3.02
C LEU A 169 7.48 5.96 1.58
N ASP A 170 8.78 5.72 1.43
CA ASP A 170 9.44 5.75 0.13
C ASP A 170 9.05 4.52 -0.72
N ASN A 171 9.42 4.52 -2.00
CA ASN A 171 9.15 3.37 -2.86
C ASN A 171 9.83 2.11 -2.32
N ALA A 172 9.16 0.97 -2.43
CA ALA A 172 9.54 -0.33 -1.87
C ALA A 172 9.70 -0.38 -0.34
N HIS A 173 9.27 0.67 0.41
CA HIS A 173 9.20 0.59 1.86
C HIS A 173 8.17 -0.43 2.32
N VAL A 174 8.48 -1.08 3.45
CA VAL A 174 7.68 -2.13 4.06
C VAL A 174 7.10 -1.61 5.38
N VAL A 175 5.80 -1.74 5.56
CA VAL A 175 5.11 -1.56 6.85
C VAL A 175 4.80 -2.94 7.39
N THR A 176 5.30 -3.27 8.57
CA THR A 176 5.11 -4.59 9.19
C THR A 176 4.01 -4.52 10.25
N LEU A 177 3.01 -5.34 10.07
CA LEU A 177 1.83 -5.45 10.94
C LEU A 177 1.72 -6.86 11.51
N GLU A 178 1.11 -6.97 12.69
CA GLU A 178 0.71 -8.23 13.29
C GLU A 178 -0.72 -8.14 13.81
N GLY A 179 -1.51 -9.16 13.59
CA GLY A 179 -2.91 -9.21 14.00
C GLY A 179 -3.80 -9.89 12.97
N ASP A 180 -5.07 -9.54 13.01
CA ASP A 180 -6.09 -9.93 12.03
C ASP A 180 -7.28 -8.94 12.11
N PRO A 181 -8.25 -9.02 11.17
CA PRO A 181 -9.40 -8.12 11.16
C PRO A 181 -10.34 -8.24 12.37
N GLU A 182 -10.34 -9.35 13.09
CA GLU A 182 -11.26 -9.58 14.23
C GLU A 182 -10.72 -8.97 15.53
N VAL A 183 -9.41 -9.16 15.78
CA VAL A 183 -8.75 -8.66 17.01
C VAL A 183 -8.06 -7.32 16.81
N GLY A 184 -7.96 -6.86 15.56
CA GLY A 184 -7.26 -5.64 15.17
C GLY A 184 -5.80 -5.86 14.83
N TRP A 185 -5.17 -4.81 14.32
CA TRP A 185 -3.79 -4.81 13.85
C TRP A 185 -2.88 -4.03 14.79
N ARG A 186 -1.66 -4.51 14.96
CA ARG A 186 -0.58 -3.84 15.68
C ARG A 186 0.54 -3.49 14.70
N LEU A 187 1.00 -2.25 14.70
CA LEU A 187 2.14 -1.81 13.92
C LEU A 187 3.44 -2.26 14.58
N LEU A 188 4.27 -3.04 13.89
CA LEU A 188 5.57 -3.48 14.38
C LEU A 188 6.70 -2.59 13.88
N ALA A 189 6.65 -2.19 12.60
CA ALA A 189 7.65 -1.31 12.00
C ALA A 189 7.06 -0.47 10.86
N TRP A 190 7.57 0.74 10.70
CA TRP A 190 7.30 1.65 9.60
C TRP A 190 8.61 1.89 8.83
N GLY A 191 8.75 1.27 7.66
CA GLY A 191 10.04 1.18 6.97
C GLY A 191 11.05 0.36 7.77
N ASP A 192 12.19 0.94 8.08
CA ASP A 192 13.24 0.32 8.89
C ASP A 192 13.16 0.73 10.38
N GLU A 193 12.20 1.60 10.73
CA GLU A 193 12.01 2.08 12.09
C GLU A 193 11.04 1.15 12.86
N PRO A 194 11.52 0.43 13.90
CA PRO A 194 10.62 -0.30 14.78
C PRO A 194 9.74 0.68 15.57
N VAL A 195 8.46 0.34 15.71
CA VAL A 195 7.52 1.14 16.51
C VAL A 195 7.38 0.49 17.87
N THR A 196 7.88 1.17 18.92
CA THR A 196 7.67 0.76 20.30
C THR A 196 6.32 1.27 20.80
N HIS A 197 5.48 0.36 21.21
CA HIS A 197 4.25 0.70 21.91
C HIS A 197 4.61 0.96 23.38
N GLY A 198 4.50 2.22 23.81
CA GLY A 198 4.64 2.60 25.23
C GLY A 198 3.42 2.19 26.05
#